data_2a8d4736720ea3d5ed83d71304902a9d
#
_entry.id   2a8d4736720ea3d5ed83d71304902a9d
#
_cell.length_a   1.000
_cell.length_b   1.000
_cell.length_c   1.000
_cell.angle_alpha   90.00
_cell.angle_beta   90.00
_cell.angle_gamma   90.00
#
_symmetry.space_group_name_H-M   'P 1'
#
loop_
_entity.id
_entity.type
_entity.pdbx_description
1 polymer ?
#
loop_
_entity_poly.entity_id
_entity_poly.type
_entity_poly.pdbx_seq_one_letter_code
_entity_poly.pdbx_strand_id
1 'polypeptide(L)'
;MTTALERRMEIANLVGVRGKMHVDELAEYFNVTGATIRADLRFLDDNGYIVRSHGYALVNRTVLSQLAMSATSKRQGKTSDFGELIANTVYCGLEERSTVFIDSSSLIRKSLRHLTDLKSSTIVTRDLNLIQSLPQIKDSNFFVTGGRVNTELMKMTGSHMIRSLKQYRFNSAIVKVSSFNPKLGVFARSEFDADMIRLLCELSEKIIVVVESEAFNNNDAFWACEPSNIDMVITDCNLGDEVEDSLALNNVRIIKLI
;
A
#
# COMPACT_ATOMS: atom_id res chain seq x y z
N MET A 1 -3.42 37.08 -8.84
CA MET A 1 -4.79 36.60 -8.52
C MET A 1 -4.81 35.11 -8.75
N THR A 2 -5.08 34.35 -7.72
CA THR A 2 -5.20 32.88 -7.80
C THR A 2 -6.44 32.53 -8.64
N THR A 3 -6.28 31.64 -9.61
CA THR A 3 -7.43 31.19 -10.41
C THR A 3 -8.43 30.43 -9.54
N ALA A 4 -9.69 30.30 -9.98
CA ALA A 4 -10.70 29.55 -9.22
C ALA A 4 -10.28 28.08 -9.01
N LEU A 5 -9.59 27.49 -9.98
CA LEU A 5 -9.10 26.11 -9.88
C LEU A 5 -7.98 25.98 -8.83
N GLU A 6 -6.98 26.85 -8.88
CA GLU A 6 -5.89 26.86 -7.90
C GLU A 6 -6.43 27.07 -6.48
N ARG A 7 -7.37 28.02 -6.31
CA ARG A 7 -8.00 28.27 -5.02
C ARG A 7 -8.74 27.04 -4.48
N ARG A 8 -9.50 26.33 -5.32
CA ARG A 8 -10.21 25.10 -4.94
C ARG A 8 -9.23 24.00 -4.52
N MET A 9 -8.16 23.81 -5.27
CA MET A 9 -7.13 22.82 -4.91
C MET A 9 -6.47 23.16 -3.56
N GLU A 10 -6.21 24.42 -3.30
CA GLU A 10 -5.60 24.87 -2.05
C GLU A 10 -6.57 24.77 -0.87
N ILE A 11 -7.87 25.04 -1.07
CA ILE A 11 -8.93 24.81 -0.07
C ILE A 11 -8.98 23.32 0.30
N ALA A 12 -9.02 22.42 -0.69
CA ALA A 12 -9.05 20.98 -0.43
C ALA A 12 -7.83 20.52 0.36
N ASN A 13 -6.67 21.05 0.04
CA ASN A 13 -5.41 20.75 0.73
C ASN A 13 -5.41 21.27 2.18
N LEU A 14 -5.83 22.51 2.41
CA LEU A 14 -5.91 23.12 3.74
C LEU A 14 -6.92 22.38 4.65
N VAL A 15 -8.10 22.04 4.12
CA VAL A 15 -9.11 21.26 4.83
C VAL A 15 -8.57 19.84 5.11
N GLY A 16 -7.82 19.25 4.17
CA GLY A 16 -7.15 17.96 4.35
C GLY A 16 -6.16 17.95 5.52
N VAL A 17 -5.36 19.01 5.65
CA VAL A 17 -4.35 19.13 6.71
C VAL A 17 -4.96 19.47 8.08
N ARG A 18 -5.94 20.40 8.11
CA ARG A 18 -6.54 20.90 9.37
C ARG A 18 -7.75 20.08 9.84
N GLY A 19 -8.27 19.19 9.00
CA GLY A 19 -9.43 18.35 9.28
C GLY A 19 -10.79 19.07 9.17
N LYS A 20 -10.85 20.38 9.53
CA LYS A 20 -12.05 21.22 9.52
C LYS A 20 -11.67 22.69 9.39
N MET A 21 -12.39 23.44 8.53
CA MET A 21 -12.24 24.89 8.41
C MET A 21 -13.59 25.58 8.22
N HIS A 22 -13.73 26.80 8.78
CA HIS A 22 -14.94 27.61 8.62
C HIS A 22 -14.88 28.42 7.31
N VAL A 23 -16.07 28.70 6.76
CA VAL A 23 -16.18 29.53 5.53
C VAL A 23 -15.51 30.89 5.69
N ASP A 24 -15.67 31.52 6.87
CA ASP A 24 -15.12 32.86 7.10
C ASP A 24 -13.58 32.83 7.22
N GLU A 25 -13.00 31.82 7.82
CA GLU A 25 -11.53 31.60 7.86
C GLU A 25 -10.94 31.44 6.44
N LEU A 26 -11.65 30.68 5.60
CA LEU A 26 -11.24 30.50 4.21
C LEU A 26 -11.41 31.81 3.40
N ALA A 27 -12.47 32.58 3.66
CA ALA A 27 -12.73 33.86 2.99
C ALA A 27 -11.62 34.87 3.32
N GLU A 28 -11.20 34.93 4.58
CA GLU A 28 -10.09 35.76 5.03
C GLU A 28 -8.75 35.30 4.44
N TYR A 29 -8.45 34.02 4.51
CA TYR A 29 -7.20 33.45 4.00
C TYR A 29 -6.98 33.71 2.51
N PHE A 30 -8.04 33.56 1.69
CA PHE A 30 -7.96 33.79 0.24
C PHE A 30 -8.28 35.22 -0.18
N ASN A 31 -8.63 36.11 0.75
CA ASN A 31 -9.07 37.49 0.52
C ASN A 31 -10.20 37.56 -0.55
N VAL A 32 -11.23 36.73 -0.35
CA VAL A 32 -12.43 36.67 -1.22
C VAL A 32 -13.70 36.69 -0.37
N THR A 33 -14.85 36.90 -1.02
CA THR A 33 -16.13 36.91 -0.30
C THR A 33 -16.53 35.51 0.19
N GLY A 34 -17.27 35.45 1.30
CA GLY A 34 -17.85 34.18 1.76
C GLY A 34 -18.77 33.52 0.75
N ALA A 35 -19.38 34.30 -0.15
CA ALA A 35 -20.17 33.75 -1.28
C ALA A 35 -19.28 32.99 -2.28
N THR A 36 -18.10 33.52 -2.57
CA THR A 36 -17.11 32.85 -3.45
C THR A 36 -16.65 31.55 -2.84
N ILE A 37 -16.31 31.55 -1.55
CA ILE A 37 -15.91 30.33 -0.83
C ILE A 37 -17.04 29.30 -0.80
N ARG A 38 -18.30 29.72 -0.54
CA ARG A 38 -19.43 28.76 -0.57
C ARG A 38 -19.64 28.14 -1.95
N ALA A 39 -19.37 28.87 -3.03
CA ALA A 39 -19.42 28.31 -4.38
C ALA A 39 -18.28 27.30 -4.62
N ASP A 40 -17.08 27.61 -4.17
CA ASP A 40 -15.92 26.71 -4.28
C ASP A 40 -16.10 25.44 -3.41
N LEU A 41 -16.62 25.60 -2.19
CA LEU A 41 -16.92 24.46 -1.31
C LEU A 41 -18.05 23.59 -1.87
N ARG A 42 -19.06 24.19 -2.56
CA ARG A 42 -20.09 23.41 -3.24
C ARG A 42 -19.48 22.54 -4.33
N PHE A 43 -18.64 23.13 -5.17
CA PHE A 43 -17.92 22.40 -6.22
C PHE A 43 -17.09 21.25 -5.63
N LEU A 44 -16.36 21.49 -4.53
CA LEU A 44 -15.51 20.48 -3.89
C LEU A 44 -16.33 19.36 -3.23
N ASP A 45 -17.49 19.68 -2.65
CA ASP A 45 -18.43 18.73 -2.06
C ASP A 45 -19.10 17.86 -3.15
N ASP A 46 -19.60 18.49 -4.21
CA ASP A 46 -20.23 17.80 -5.35
C ASP A 46 -19.25 16.83 -6.06
N ASN A 47 -17.94 17.12 -6.01
CA ASN A 47 -16.89 16.26 -6.55
C ASN A 47 -16.23 15.35 -5.48
N GLY A 48 -16.77 15.32 -4.27
CA GLY A 48 -16.33 14.40 -3.21
C GLY A 48 -15.03 14.74 -2.52
N TYR A 49 -14.40 15.88 -2.79
CA TYR A 49 -13.12 16.27 -2.17
C TYR A 49 -13.25 16.66 -0.70
N ILE A 50 -14.40 17.19 -0.29
CA ILE A 50 -14.71 17.59 1.09
C ILE A 50 -16.16 17.20 1.42
N VAL A 51 -16.55 17.35 2.68
CA VAL A 51 -17.95 17.28 3.14
C VAL A 51 -18.32 18.63 3.74
N ARG A 52 -19.47 19.20 3.33
CA ARG A 52 -19.99 20.45 3.91
C ARG A 52 -20.91 20.18 5.09
N SER A 53 -20.72 20.89 6.18
CA SER A 53 -21.62 20.84 7.34
C SER A 53 -21.71 22.21 8.00
N HIS A 54 -22.93 22.79 8.05
CA HIS A 54 -23.27 24.01 8.80
C HIS A 54 -22.19 25.11 8.80
N GLY A 55 -21.77 25.58 7.61
CA GLY A 55 -20.75 26.64 7.45
C GLY A 55 -19.31 26.18 7.53
N TYR A 56 -19.06 24.89 7.69
CA TYR A 56 -17.73 24.28 7.71
C TYR A 56 -17.48 23.41 6.49
N ALA A 57 -16.24 23.39 6.08
CA ALA A 57 -15.67 22.35 5.22
C ALA A 57 -14.97 21.32 6.11
N LEU A 58 -15.35 20.08 5.94
CA LEU A 58 -14.79 18.94 6.66
C LEU A 58 -14.06 18.04 5.67
N VAL A 59 -13.04 17.40 6.16
CA VAL A 59 -12.35 16.38 5.40
C VAL A 59 -13.31 15.23 5.05
N ASN A 60 -13.36 14.88 3.78
CA ASN A 60 -13.94 13.61 3.37
C ASN A 60 -12.96 12.47 3.72
N ARG A 61 -13.25 11.70 4.77
CA ARG A 61 -12.36 10.62 5.24
C ARG A 61 -12.11 9.55 4.17
N THR A 62 -13.02 9.38 3.23
CA THR A 62 -12.84 8.47 2.08
C THR A 62 -11.77 9.01 1.12
N VAL A 63 -11.68 10.32 0.95
CA VAL A 63 -10.66 10.99 0.13
C VAL A 63 -9.37 11.20 0.93
N LEU A 64 -9.44 11.34 2.27
CA LEU A 64 -8.22 11.39 3.10
C LEU A 64 -7.39 10.13 3.02
N SER A 65 -8.01 8.96 2.95
CA SER A 65 -7.25 7.73 2.69
C SER A 65 -6.54 7.79 1.32
N GLN A 66 -7.16 8.43 0.33
CA GLN A 66 -6.57 8.64 -1.00
C GLN A 66 -5.56 9.80 -1.03
N LEU A 67 -5.81 10.91 -0.29
CA LEU A 67 -4.91 12.07 -0.21
C LEU A 67 -3.75 11.84 0.78
N ALA A 68 -3.94 11.11 1.87
CA ALA A 68 -2.83 10.67 2.71
C ALA A 68 -1.87 9.77 1.92
N MET A 69 -2.39 9.00 0.96
CA MET A 69 -1.57 8.27 0.00
C MET A 69 -0.82 9.19 -0.99
N SER A 70 -1.34 10.38 -1.29
CA SER A 70 -0.66 11.36 -2.14
C SER A 70 0.18 12.40 -1.36
N ALA A 71 -0.16 12.72 -0.12
CA ALA A 71 0.59 13.67 0.72
C ALA A 71 1.88 13.07 1.30
N THR A 72 1.98 11.74 1.43
CA THR A 72 3.26 11.06 1.68
C THR A 72 4.25 11.22 0.52
N SER A 73 3.81 11.65 -0.66
CA SER A 73 4.70 11.91 -1.81
C SER A 73 5.46 13.24 -1.72
N LYS A 74 5.18 14.14 -0.76
CA LYS A 74 5.92 15.42 -0.59
C LYS A 74 7.08 15.38 0.41
N ARG A 75 7.40 14.22 1.02
CA ARG A 75 8.72 13.99 1.64
C ARG A 75 9.68 13.36 0.62
N GLN A 76 9.84 14.02 -0.51
CA GLN A 76 10.47 13.52 -1.73
C GLN A 76 12.02 13.53 -1.73
N GLY A 77 12.70 13.70 -0.60
CA GLY A 77 14.17 13.72 -0.59
C GLY A 77 14.85 12.36 -0.33
N LYS A 78 14.16 11.42 0.35
CA LYS A 78 14.74 10.10 0.71
C LYS A 78 13.93 8.88 0.27
N THR A 79 12.70 9.06 -0.21
CA THR A 79 11.78 7.96 -0.52
C THR A 79 11.85 7.46 -1.97
N SER A 80 12.54 8.16 -2.87
CA SER A 80 12.83 7.68 -4.23
C SER A 80 13.82 6.51 -4.19
N ASP A 81 14.85 6.60 -3.35
CA ASP A 81 15.90 5.59 -3.21
C ASP A 81 15.35 4.25 -2.67
N PHE A 82 14.38 4.29 -1.76
CA PHE A 82 13.78 3.06 -1.21
C PHE A 82 12.92 2.29 -2.21
N GLY A 83 12.15 3.01 -3.03
CA GLY A 83 11.35 2.37 -4.07
C GLY A 83 12.23 1.67 -5.10
N GLU A 84 13.32 2.31 -5.49
CA GLU A 84 14.32 1.77 -6.41
C GLU A 84 15.09 0.60 -5.79
N LEU A 85 15.48 0.71 -4.52
CA LEU A 85 16.16 -0.37 -3.81
C LEU A 85 15.28 -1.63 -3.71
N ILE A 86 13.99 -1.48 -3.35
CA ILE A 86 13.04 -2.60 -3.34
C ILE A 86 12.91 -3.18 -4.75
N ALA A 87 12.73 -2.32 -5.75
CA ALA A 87 12.61 -2.77 -7.13
C ALA A 87 13.84 -3.57 -7.56
N ASN A 88 15.02 -3.03 -7.41
CA ASN A 88 16.26 -3.68 -7.79
C ASN A 88 16.52 -4.97 -7.02
N THR A 89 16.11 -5.07 -5.75
CA THR A 89 16.41 -6.25 -4.93
C THR A 89 15.37 -7.35 -5.07
N VAL A 90 14.10 -6.98 -5.17
CA VAL A 90 12.99 -7.95 -5.27
C VAL A 90 12.85 -8.46 -6.70
N TYR A 91 13.10 -7.59 -7.68
CA TYR A 91 12.79 -7.88 -9.08
C TYR A 91 14.01 -8.19 -9.94
N CYS A 92 15.24 -7.84 -9.47
CA CYS A 92 16.49 -8.21 -10.15
C CYS A 92 16.75 -9.73 -10.26
N GLY A 93 15.96 -10.55 -9.59
CA GLY A 93 16.05 -12.01 -9.65
C GLY A 93 14.84 -12.66 -10.30
N LEU A 94 13.90 -11.88 -10.83
CA LEU A 94 12.77 -12.41 -11.56
C LEU A 94 13.15 -12.55 -13.03
N GLU A 95 13.01 -13.74 -13.55
CA GLU A 95 13.22 -14.02 -14.97
C GLU A 95 12.10 -13.41 -15.80
N GLU A 96 12.37 -13.12 -17.06
CA GLU A 96 11.33 -12.80 -18.04
C GLU A 96 10.25 -13.90 -18.01
N ARG A 97 8.97 -13.50 -18.08
CA ARG A 97 7.79 -14.39 -18.00
C ARG A 97 7.50 -14.99 -16.64
N SER A 98 8.02 -14.40 -15.56
CA SER A 98 7.67 -14.82 -14.20
C SER A 98 6.20 -14.57 -13.86
N THR A 99 5.62 -15.43 -13.05
CA THR A 99 4.31 -15.22 -12.42
C THR A 99 4.53 -14.75 -10.99
N VAL A 100 4.04 -13.55 -10.67
CA VAL A 100 4.29 -12.91 -9.37
C VAL A 100 2.99 -12.54 -8.69
N PHE A 101 2.81 -12.96 -7.45
CA PHE A 101 1.75 -12.42 -6.60
C PHE A 101 2.26 -11.18 -5.87
N ILE A 102 1.49 -10.09 -5.91
CA ILE A 102 1.83 -8.85 -5.23
C ILE A 102 0.66 -8.42 -4.35
N ASP A 103 0.83 -8.49 -3.04
CA ASP A 103 -0.03 -7.78 -2.09
C ASP A 103 0.49 -6.34 -1.92
N SER A 104 -0.37 -5.40 -1.54
CA SER A 104 0.00 -4.00 -1.52
C SER A 104 0.35 -3.50 -0.13
N SER A 105 1.48 -2.83 -0.05
CA SER A 105 1.83 -1.89 1.02
C SER A 105 2.20 -0.53 0.41
N SER A 106 2.38 0.48 1.25
CA SER A 106 2.88 1.79 0.80
C SER A 106 4.27 1.66 0.16
N LEU A 107 5.12 0.79 0.70
CA LEU A 107 6.47 0.50 0.22
C LEU A 107 6.43 -0.20 -1.15
N ILE A 108 5.62 -1.25 -1.27
CA ILE A 108 5.46 -2.01 -2.53
C ILE A 108 4.95 -1.10 -3.66
N ARG A 109 3.93 -0.26 -3.40
CA ARG A 109 3.41 0.67 -4.42
C ARG A 109 4.45 1.67 -4.91
N LYS A 110 5.35 2.13 -4.03
CA LYS A 110 6.44 3.02 -4.43
C LYS A 110 7.46 2.30 -5.31
N SER A 111 7.76 1.04 -5.04
CA SER A 111 8.70 0.24 -5.83
C SER A 111 8.20 -0.09 -7.23
N LEU A 112 6.88 -0.19 -7.43
CA LEU A 112 6.31 -0.52 -8.73
C LEU A 112 6.64 0.48 -9.85
N ARG A 113 6.92 1.73 -9.51
CA ARG A 113 7.34 2.75 -10.50
C ARG A 113 8.70 2.45 -11.13
N HIS A 114 9.50 1.65 -10.46
CA HIS A 114 10.85 1.26 -10.89
C HIS A 114 10.87 -0.12 -11.54
N LEU A 115 9.70 -0.77 -11.67
CA LEU A 115 9.56 -2.08 -12.29
C LEU A 115 9.55 -1.98 -13.82
N THR A 116 10.63 -1.50 -14.40
CA THR A 116 10.80 -1.51 -15.85
C THR A 116 11.15 -2.89 -16.41
N ASP A 117 11.59 -3.81 -15.55
CA ASP A 117 12.24 -5.06 -15.95
C ASP A 117 11.34 -6.30 -15.88
N LEU A 118 10.12 -6.17 -15.34
CA LEU A 118 9.11 -7.25 -15.37
C LEU A 118 8.44 -7.39 -16.74
N LYS A 119 9.23 -7.35 -17.82
CA LYS A 119 8.69 -7.53 -19.17
C LYS A 119 8.12 -8.93 -19.35
N SER A 120 6.94 -8.97 -19.96
CA SER A 120 6.23 -10.21 -20.29
C SER A 120 5.81 -11.05 -19.07
N SER A 121 5.81 -10.49 -17.86
CA SER A 121 5.42 -11.20 -16.64
C SER A 121 3.91 -11.23 -16.42
N THR A 122 3.46 -12.18 -15.61
CA THR A 122 2.08 -12.26 -15.12
C THR A 122 2.04 -11.78 -13.69
N ILE A 123 1.32 -10.69 -13.42
CA ILE A 123 1.16 -10.13 -12.09
C ILE A 123 -0.25 -10.40 -11.59
N VAL A 124 -0.35 -11.05 -10.45
CA VAL A 124 -1.61 -11.37 -9.78
C VAL A 124 -1.69 -10.59 -8.48
N THR A 125 -2.81 -9.93 -8.23
CA THR A 125 -3.03 -9.18 -6.99
C THR A 125 -4.46 -9.32 -6.48
N ARG A 126 -4.64 -9.12 -5.18
CA ARG A 126 -5.96 -8.93 -4.55
C ARG A 126 -6.27 -7.47 -4.23
N ASP A 127 -5.31 -6.57 -4.41
CA ASP A 127 -5.38 -5.18 -3.97
C ASP A 127 -5.84 -4.25 -5.09
N LEU A 128 -6.97 -3.58 -4.88
CA LEU A 128 -7.55 -2.66 -5.85
C LEU A 128 -6.74 -1.36 -6.00
N ASN A 129 -6.04 -0.94 -4.96
CA ASN A 129 -5.19 0.25 -5.03
C ASN A 129 -3.97 0.03 -5.94
N LEU A 130 -3.53 -1.23 -6.06
CA LEU A 130 -2.40 -1.58 -6.90
C LEU A 130 -2.72 -1.36 -8.39
N ILE A 131 -3.97 -1.56 -8.78
CA ILE A 131 -4.42 -1.46 -10.18
C ILE A 131 -4.06 -0.11 -10.80
N GLN A 132 -4.11 0.97 -10.02
CA GLN A 132 -3.75 2.32 -10.50
C GLN A 132 -2.26 2.47 -10.83
N SER A 133 -1.41 1.63 -10.25
CA SER A 133 0.05 1.65 -10.45
C SER A 133 0.51 0.68 -11.56
N LEU A 134 -0.31 -0.29 -11.94
CA LEU A 134 0.02 -1.32 -12.92
C LEU A 134 0.29 -0.81 -14.34
N PRO A 135 -0.39 0.24 -14.87
CA PRO A 135 -0.14 0.74 -16.23
C PRO A 135 1.28 1.24 -16.47
N GLN A 136 2.07 1.40 -15.41
CA GLN A 136 3.48 1.80 -15.51
C GLN A 136 4.39 0.64 -15.92
N ILE A 137 3.93 -0.61 -15.76
CA ILE A 137 4.65 -1.83 -16.14
C ILE A 137 4.19 -2.23 -17.54
N LYS A 138 5.06 -2.09 -18.53
CA LYS A 138 4.74 -2.40 -19.92
C LYS A 138 4.89 -3.90 -20.20
N ASP A 139 4.14 -4.36 -21.19
CA ASP A 139 4.24 -5.72 -21.76
C ASP A 139 3.99 -6.86 -20.76
N SER A 140 3.22 -6.61 -19.70
CA SER A 140 2.86 -7.61 -18.68
C SER A 140 1.35 -7.86 -18.63
N ASN A 141 0.97 -9.05 -18.16
CA ASN A 141 -0.42 -9.42 -17.93
C ASN A 141 -0.79 -9.17 -16.48
N PHE A 142 -1.97 -8.57 -16.25
CA PHE A 142 -2.43 -8.25 -14.91
C PHE A 142 -3.73 -8.98 -14.58
N PHE A 143 -3.75 -9.66 -13.45
CA PHE A 143 -4.91 -10.36 -12.95
C PHE A 143 -5.28 -9.89 -11.55
N VAL A 144 -6.57 -9.62 -11.34
CA VAL A 144 -7.14 -9.39 -10.01
C VAL A 144 -7.88 -10.67 -9.62
N THR A 145 -7.61 -11.17 -8.42
CA THR A 145 -8.10 -12.48 -7.97
C THR A 145 -9.62 -12.62 -7.94
N GLY A 146 -10.37 -11.50 -7.99
CA GLY A 146 -11.81 -11.53 -7.78
C GLY A 146 -12.19 -11.86 -6.33
N GLY A 147 -13.50 -11.97 -6.06
CA GLY A 147 -14.03 -12.24 -4.73
C GLY A 147 -14.86 -11.10 -4.17
N ARG A 148 -15.12 -11.10 -2.86
CA ARG A 148 -15.84 -10.02 -2.18
C ARG A 148 -14.89 -8.86 -1.92
N VAL A 149 -15.32 -7.65 -2.25
CA VAL A 149 -14.55 -6.43 -1.97
C VAL A 149 -14.69 -6.05 -0.50
N ASN A 150 -13.58 -5.91 0.18
CA ASN A 150 -13.49 -5.18 1.43
C ASN A 150 -13.20 -3.71 1.08
N THR A 151 -14.19 -2.85 1.26
CA THR A 151 -14.12 -1.42 0.87
C THR A 151 -13.22 -0.59 1.77
N GLU A 152 -13.01 -0.98 3.03
CA GLU A 152 -12.12 -0.28 3.94
C GLU A 152 -10.65 -0.53 3.57
N LEU A 153 -10.31 -1.78 3.27
CA LEU A 153 -8.95 -2.18 2.90
C LEU A 153 -8.69 -2.09 1.40
N MET A 154 -9.74 -1.87 0.58
CA MET A 154 -9.66 -1.91 -0.87
C MET A 154 -9.01 -3.19 -1.40
N LYS A 155 -9.43 -4.33 -0.86
CA LYS A 155 -8.88 -5.66 -1.19
C LYS A 155 -9.99 -6.68 -1.48
N MET A 156 -9.67 -7.61 -2.35
CA MET A 156 -10.49 -8.80 -2.57
C MET A 156 -10.33 -9.79 -1.42
N THR A 157 -11.43 -10.40 -0.98
CA THR A 157 -11.48 -11.34 0.14
C THR A 157 -12.46 -12.48 -0.16
N GLY A 158 -12.46 -13.50 0.70
CA GLY A 158 -13.41 -14.60 0.67
C GLY A 158 -12.94 -15.81 -0.15
N SER A 159 -13.75 -16.87 -0.12
CA SER A 159 -13.41 -18.17 -0.71
C SER A 159 -13.17 -18.14 -2.22
N HIS A 160 -13.79 -17.20 -2.94
CA HIS A 160 -13.53 -17.01 -4.37
C HIS A 160 -12.11 -16.56 -4.64
N MET A 161 -11.59 -15.64 -3.83
CA MET A 161 -10.19 -15.16 -3.94
C MET A 161 -9.21 -16.33 -3.70
N ILE A 162 -9.44 -17.12 -2.65
CA ILE A 162 -8.62 -18.33 -2.35
C ILE A 162 -8.66 -19.32 -3.53
N ARG A 163 -9.83 -19.58 -4.09
CA ARG A 163 -9.96 -20.49 -5.25
C ARG A 163 -9.25 -19.96 -6.49
N SER A 164 -9.29 -18.65 -6.70
CA SER A 164 -8.57 -18.01 -7.80
C SER A 164 -7.06 -18.20 -7.67
N LEU A 165 -6.49 -17.99 -6.47
CA LEU A 165 -5.07 -18.19 -6.21
C LEU A 165 -4.60 -19.62 -6.51
N LYS A 166 -5.41 -20.62 -6.24
CA LYS A 166 -5.08 -22.05 -6.51
C LYS A 166 -4.89 -22.37 -7.99
N GLN A 167 -5.31 -21.48 -8.90
CA GLN A 167 -5.12 -21.66 -10.34
C GLN A 167 -3.72 -21.27 -10.82
N TYR A 168 -2.92 -20.65 -9.95
CA TYR A 168 -1.58 -20.17 -10.28
C TYR A 168 -0.48 -20.98 -9.61
N ARG A 169 0.72 -20.91 -10.16
CA ARG A 169 1.99 -21.17 -9.50
C ARG A 169 2.83 -19.91 -9.64
N PHE A 170 3.44 -19.47 -8.56
CA PHE A 170 4.16 -18.22 -8.50
C PHE A 170 5.66 -18.46 -8.41
N ASN A 171 6.44 -17.76 -9.19
CA ASN A 171 7.89 -17.69 -8.99
C ASN A 171 8.21 -16.89 -7.73
N SER A 172 7.38 -15.89 -7.41
CA SER A 172 7.50 -15.16 -6.16
C SER A 172 6.16 -14.64 -5.67
N ALA A 173 5.97 -14.64 -4.35
CA ALA A 173 4.87 -13.91 -3.71
C ALA A 173 5.43 -12.84 -2.79
N ILE A 174 4.98 -11.59 -2.99
CA ILE A 174 5.36 -10.43 -2.20
C ILE A 174 4.18 -10.05 -1.34
N VAL A 175 4.30 -10.21 -0.02
CA VAL A 175 3.19 -10.09 0.92
C VAL A 175 3.53 -9.09 2.01
N LYS A 176 2.61 -8.14 2.27
CA LYS A 176 2.67 -7.34 3.49
C LYS A 176 2.12 -8.14 4.65
N VAL A 177 2.86 -8.18 5.76
CA VAL A 177 2.42 -8.82 6.99
C VAL A 177 2.13 -7.77 8.08
N SER A 178 1.17 -8.06 8.95
CA SER A 178 0.73 -7.16 10.01
C SER A 178 1.38 -7.46 11.36
N SER A 179 1.92 -8.66 11.53
CA SER A 179 2.66 -9.08 12.72
C SER A 179 3.73 -10.09 12.34
N PHE A 180 4.93 -9.90 12.87
CA PHE A 180 6.07 -10.73 12.57
C PHE A 180 6.89 -11.00 13.83
N ASN A 181 7.04 -12.26 14.17
CA ASN A 181 7.91 -12.71 15.25
C ASN A 181 9.12 -13.45 14.65
N PRO A 182 10.37 -13.01 14.90
CA PRO A 182 11.56 -13.62 14.30
C PRO A 182 11.74 -15.11 14.61
N LYS A 183 11.19 -15.60 15.73
CA LYS A 183 11.30 -17.01 16.16
C LYS A 183 10.09 -17.86 15.75
N LEU A 184 8.90 -17.25 15.68
CA LEU A 184 7.63 -17.94 15.45
C LEU A 184 7.07 -17.74 14.03
N GLY A 185 7.56 -16.76 13.31
CA GLY A 185 7.16 -16.45 11.94
C GLY A 185 6.09 -15.37 11.83
N VAL A 186 5.23 -15.52 10.83
CA VAL A 186 4.20 -14.56 10.44
C VAL A 186 2.89 -14.84 11.15
N PHE A 187 2.27 -13.76 11.64
CA PHE A 187 0.91 -13.75 12.16
C PHE A 187 0.04 -12.75 11.40
N ALA A 188 -1.26 -12.97 11.40
CA ALA A 188 -2.24 -12.15 10.71
C ALA A 188 -3.41 -11.76 11.63
N ARG A 189 -4.08 -10.64 11.30
CA ARG A 189 -5.25 -10.13 12.04
C ARG A 189 -6.50 -10.96 11.84
N SER A 190 -6.58 -11.70 10.74
CA SER A 190 -7.72 -12.54 10.40
C SER A 190 -7.27 -13.95 10.01
N GLU A 191 -8.11 -14.92 10.30
CA GLU A 191 -7.94 -16.30 9.84
C GLU A 191 -7.78 -16.37 8.32
N PHE A 192 -8.59 -15.57 7.61
CA PHE A 192 -8.54 -15.48 6.15
C PHE A 192 -7.18 -15.03 5.61
N ASP A 193 -6.56 -14.00 6.22
CA ASP A 193 -5.22 -13.55 5.80
C ASP A 193 -4.15 -14.58 6.15
N ALA A 194 -4.27 -15.26 7.28
CA ALA A 194 -3.37 -16.36 7.63
C ALA A 194 -3.48 -17.53 6.63
N ASP A 195 -4.70 -17.93 6.27
CA ASP A 195 -4.94 -18.97 5.25
C ASP A 195 -4.39 -18.59 3.88
N MET A 196 -4.54 -17.33 3.50
CA MET A 196 -3.97 -16.82 2.25
C MET A 196 -2.45 -16.92 2.25
N ILE A 197 -1.80 -16.52 3.34
CA ILE A 197 -0.32 -16.55 3.43
C ILE A 197 0.15 -18.01 3.39
N ARG A 198 -0.48 -18.93 4.14
CA ARG A 198 -0.18 -20.37 4.06
C ARG A 198 -0.28 -20.89 2.64
N LEU A 199 -1.37 -20.56 1.95
CA LEU A 199 -1.57 -20.99 0.58
C LEU A 199 -0.50 -20.40 -0.36
N LEU A 200 -0.10 -19.15 -0.18
CA LEU A 200 0.97 -18.55 -0.99
C LEU A 200 2.32 -19.25 -0.74
N CYS A 201 2.62 -19.66 0.49
CA CYS A 201 3.80 -20.48 0.78
C CYS A 201 3.79 -21.82 0.02
N GLU A 202 2.61 -22.44 -0.17
CA GLU A 202 2.48 -23.68 -0.95
C GLU A 202 2.57 -23.47 -2.46
N LEU A 203 2.13 -22.30 -2.96
CA LEU A 203 2.01 -22.00 -4.38
C LEU A 203 3.22 -21.28 -4.99
N SER A 204 4.16 -20.83 -4.17
CA SER A 204 5.26 -19.96 -4.59
C SER A 204 6.61 -20.63 -4.39
N GLU A 205 7.54 -20.37 -5.30
CA GLU A 205 8.94 -20.80 -5.18
C GLU A 205 9.70 -19.91 -4.18
N LYS A 206 9.31 -18.62 -4.08
CA LYS A 206 9.92 -17.66 -3.15
C LYS A 206 8.85 -16.84 -2.44
N ILE A 207 9.01 -16.69 -1.13
CA ILE A 207 8.17 -15.82 -0.29
C ILE A 207 8.98 -14.63 0.19
N ILE A 208 8.51 -13.45 -0.19
CA ILE A 208 9.08 -12.16 0.20
C ILE A 208 8.06 -11.45 1.10
N VAL A 209 8.40 -11.23 2.35
CA VAL A 209 7.53 -10.50 3.27
C VAL A 209 8.01 -9.07 3.46
N VAL A 210 7.07 -8.14 3.41
CA VAL A 210 7.31 -6.73 3.75
C VAL A 210 6.81 -6.50 5.16
N VAL A 211 7.74 -6.21 6.06
CA VAL A 211 7.53 -6.08 7.50
C VAL A 211 7.85 -4.64 7.89
N GLU A 212 6.83 -3.80 8.03
CA GLU A 212 7.01 -2.44 8.56
C GLU A 212 7.31 -2.50 10.06
N SER A 213 8.02 -1.51 10.60
CA SER A 213 8.49 -1.47 11.99
C SER A 213 7.42 -1.79 13.04
N GLU A 214 6.18 -1.37 12.78
CA GLU A 214 5.05 -1.65 13.66
C GLU A 214 4.73 -3.15 13.76
N ALA A 215 4.98 -3.92 12.71
CA ALA A 215 4.65 -5.34 12.65
C ALA A 215 5.47 -6.20 13.61
N PHE A 216 6.67 -5.75 14.01
CA PHE A 216 7.50 -6.44 15.02
C PHE A 216 6.93 -6.29 16.44
N ASN A 217 6.10 -5.29 16.69
CA ASN A 217 5.49 -5.01 17.99
C ASN A 217 4.03 -5.49 18.07
N ASN A 218 3.45 -5.94 16.97
CA ASN A 218 2.09 -6.45 16.94
C ASN A 218 2.04 -7.92 17.36
N ASN A 219 0.96 -8.28 18.08
CA ASN A 219 0.66 -9.64 18.49
C ASN A 219 -0.68 -10.05 17.87
N ASP A 220 -0.69 -10.33 16.58
CA ASP A 220 -1.86 -10.84 15.90
C ASP A 220 -2.11 -12.32 16.28
N ALA A 221 -3.38 -12.75 16.26
CA ALA A 221 -3.78 -14.04 16.83
C ALA A 221 -3.60 -15.23 15.89
N PHE A 222 -3.62 -15.00 14.57
CA PHE A 222 -3.68 -16.10 13.61
C PHE A 222 -2.29 -16.37 13.03
N TRP A 223 -1.67 -17.48 13.45
CA TRP A 223 -0.39 -17.92 12.87
C TRP A 223 -0.55 -18.31 11.40
N ALA A 224 0.37 -17.88 10.57
CA ALA A 224 0.35 -18.10 9.14
C ALA A 224 1.46 -19.05 8.66
N CYS A 225 2.73 -18.75 8.94
CA CYS A 225 3.85 -19.59 8.53
C CYS A 225 5.08 -19.40 9.43
N GLU A 226 5.97 -20.37 9.41
CA GLU A 226 7.27 -20.32 10.10
C GLU A 226 8.27 -19.40 9.38
N PRO A 227 9.33 -18.93 10.06
CA PRO A 227 10.40 -18.16 9.42
C PRO A 227 11.06 -18.92 8.27
N SER A 228 11.21 -20.22 8.37
CA SER A 228 11.79 -21.10 7.35
C SER A 228 11.02 -21.15 6.01
N ASN A 229 9.75 -20.70 6.01
CA ASN A 229 8.97 -20.56 4.79
C ASN A 229 9.22 -19.24 4.05
N ILE A 230 10.08 -18.37 4.59
CA ILE A 230 10.31 -17.03 4.09
C ILE A 230 11.73 -16.96 3.52
N ASP A 231 11.86 -16.54 2.28
CA ASP A 231 13.18 -16.35 1.64
C ASP A 231 13.77 -14.97 1.93
N MET A 232 12.89 -13.96 2.09
CA MET A 232 13.33 -12.58 2.24
C MET A 232 12.39 -11.76 3.11
N VAL A 233 12.98 -10.96 4.00
CA VAL A 233 12.32 -9.90 4.76
C VAL A 233 12.79 -8.54 4.26
N ILE A 234 11.85 -7.67 3.91
CA ILE A 234 12.09 -6.26 3.59
C ILE A 234 11.49 -5.43 4.71
N THR A 235 12.28 -4.56 5.33
CA THR A 235 11.84 -3.75 6.46
C THR A 235 12.34 -2.31 6.37
N ASP A 236 11.62 -1.38 6.98
CA ASP A 236 11.95 0.03 7.10
C ASP A 236 12.61 0.39 8.44
N CYS A 237 12.99 -0.60 9.23
CA CYS A 237 13.60 -0.39 10.54
C CYS A 237 14.95 -1.08 10.69
N ASN A 238 15.73 -0.58 11.65
CA ASN A 238 16.89 -1.29 12.16
C ASN A 238 16.42 -2.45 13.04
N LEU A 239 16.90 -3.63 12.74
CA LEU A 239 16.69 -4.82 13.55
C LEU A 239 17.81 -4.94 14.58
N GLY A 240 17.48 -5.39 15.78
CA GLY A 240 18.50 -5.75 16.77
C GLY A 240 19.20 -7.07 16.37
N ASP A 241 20.42 -7.26 16.85
CA ASP A 241 21.26 -8.41 16.51
C ASP A 241 20.56 -9.76 16.74
N GLU A 242 19.80 -9.91 17.83
CA GLU A 242 19.01 -11.12 18.11
C GLU A 242 17.99 -11.46 17.02
N VAL A 243 17.39 -10.44 16.43
CA VAL A 243 16.39 -10.62 15.35
C VAL A 243 17.10 -11.03 14.07
N GLU A 244 18.20 -10.38 13.75
CA GLU A 244 19.00 -10.70 12.57
C GLU A 244 19.60 -12.11 12.66
N ASP A 245 20.14 -12.49 13.80
CA ASP A 245 20.64 -13.84 14.06
C ASP A 245 19.54 -14.90 13.91
N SER A 246 18.36 -14.63 14.47
CA SER A 246 17.21 -15.55 14.35
C SER A 246 16.76 -15.75 12.91
N LEU A 247 16.76 -14.71 12.10
CA LEU A 247 16.42 -14.78 10.69
C LEU A 247 17.52 -15.46 9.87
N ALA A 248 18.77 -15.17 10.18
CA ALA A 248 19.93 -15.81 9.53
C ALA A 248 19.95 -17.33 9.77
N LEU A 249 19.62 -17.79 10.99
CA LEU A 249 19.49 -19.22 11.30
C LEU A 249 18.45 -19.96 10.45
N ASN A 250 17.43 -19.23 9.97
CA ASN A 250 16.39 -19.76 9.08
C ASN A 250 16.70 -19.49 7.59
N ASN A 251 17.91 -19.05 7.25
CA ASN A 251 18.33 -18.66 5.89
C ASN A 251 17.49 -17.53 5.26
N VAL A 252 16.88 -16.67 6.06
CA VAL A 252 16.08 -15.54 5.60
C VAL A 252 16.99 -14.37 5.25
N ARG A 253 16.94 -13.92 4.01
CA ARG A 253 17.66 -12.72 3.57
C ARG A 253 16.96 -11.46 4.09
N ILE A 254 17.73 -10.52 4.65
CA ILE A 254 17.20 -9.26 5.19
C ILE A 254 17.59 -8.09 4.30
N ILE A 255 16.64 -7.21 4.01
CA ILE A 255 16.87 -5.93 3.34
C ILE A 255 16.31 -4.83 4.22
N LYS A 256 17.17 -3.94 4.64
CA LYS A 256 16.82 -2.78 5.45
C LYS A 256 16.76 -1.53 4.57
N LEU A 257 15.64 -0.81 4.64
CA LEU A 257 15.38 0.42 3.93
C LEU A 257 15.61 1.61 4.89
N ILE A 258 16.87 1.86 5.24
CA ILE A 258 17.24 2.84 6.28
C ILE A 258 17.90 4.05 5.61
#